data_e4e54edbabe3e636559e777040dbe1b2
#
_entry.id   e4e54edbabe3e636559e777040dbe1b2
#
_cell.length_a   1.000
_cell.length_b   1.000
_cell.length_c   1.000
_cell.angle_alpha   90.00
_cell.angle_beta   90.00
_cell.angle_gamma   90.00
#
_symmetry.space_group_name_H-M   'P 1'
#
loop_
_entity.id
_entity.type
_entity.pdbx_description
1 polymer ?
#
loop_
_entity_poly.entity_id
_entity_poly.type
_entity_poly.pdbx_seq_one_letter_code
_entity_poly.pdbx_strand_id
1 'polypeptide(L)'
;MKKGRLKSIIFGGLFSLFIPLGAYLFLKSKGHDGHITLPKQYGIASIDSNIVDGKLQLDTTYHTVADLLVYSQLGDTLALHETYKGKILVYNFFFTSCQTICPPLTKNMKLLNKAFLKNDTSIRFISLSVDPLHDSVPVLRRYANQYEANHDKWIFATASKKSIYDFARYQLLLDLPQGNGDEQDFIHPEQFVLVDKYRNIRGYYNGLDSNDVRRCAEDIAYLLVEKNKIHEKKKR
;
A
#
# COMPACT_ATOMS: atom_id res chain seq x y z
N MET A 1 16.79 -12.00 68.61
CA MET A 1 16.00 -11.27 67.58
C MET A 1 16.72 -10.97 66.23
N LYS A 2 17.80 -11.65 65.83
CA LYS A 2 18.56 -11.34 64.56
C LYS A 2 18.31 -12.32 63.39
N LYS A 3 17.80 -13.53 63.60
CA LYS A 3 17.61 -14.54 62.53
C LYS A 3 16.43 -14.24 61.54
N GLY A 4 15.38 -13.52 61.99
CA GLY A 4 14.24 -13.22 61.12
C GLY A 4 14.54 -12.13 60.09
N ARG A 5 15.32 -11.07 60.47
CA ARG A 5 15.68 -9.98 59.59
C ARG A 5 16.59 -10.43 58.41
N LEU A 6 17.50 -11.36 58.67
CA LEU A 6 18.40 -11.88 57.61
C LEU A 6 17.63 -12.71 56.57
N LYS A 7 16.63 -13.52 57.02
CA LYS A 7 15.75 -14.26 56.11
C LYS A 7 14.92 -13.33 55.24
N SER A 8 14.38 -12.25 55.78
CA SER A 8 13.57 -11.28 55.06
C SER A 8 14.40 -10.49 53.99
N ILE A 9 15.68 -10.19 54.28
CA ILE A 9 16.59 -9.51 53.36
C ILE A 9 16.96 -10.46 52.22
N ILE A 10 17.24 -11.72 52.49
CA ILE A 10 17.56 -12.73 51.48
C ILE A 10 16.35 -13.00 50.57
N PHE A 11 15.14 -13.11 51.13
CA PHE A 11 13.91 -13.28 50.36
C PHE A 11 13.62 -12.05 49.49
N GLY A 12 13.76 -10.82 50.02
CA GLY A 12 13.59 -9.59 49.26
C GLY A 12 14.58 -9.45 48.11
N GLY A 13 15.85 -9.78 48.34
CA GLY A 13 16.91 -9.78 47.32
C GLY A 13 16.67 -10.81 46.20
N LEU A 14 16.27 -12.04 46.56
CA LEU A 14 15.87 -13.06 45.61
C LEU A 14 14.67 -12.61 44.73
N PHE A 15 13.62 -12.08 45.36
CA PHE A 15 12.45 -11.61 44.63
C PHE A 15 12.76 -10.45 43.70
N SER A 16 13.65 -9.51 44.09
CA SER A 16 14.03 -8.38 43.26
C SER A 16 14.85 -8.80 42.02
N LEU A 17 15.52 -9.96 42.08
CA LEU A 17 16.31 -10.48 40.95
C LEU A 17 15.50 -11.44 40.06
N PHE A 18 14.66 -12.29 40.67
CA PHE A 18 13.92 -13.31 39.95
C PHE A 18 12.69 -12.74 39.20
N ILE A 19 12.04 -11.65 39.69
CA ILE A 19 10.91 -11.04 39.02
C ILE A 19 11.35 -10.38 37.67
N PRO A 20 12.40 -9.53 37.62
CA PRO A 20 12.86 -8.96 36.37
C PRO A 20 13.38 -10.03 35.41
N LEU A 21 14.10 -11.03 35.93
CA LEU A 21 14.61 -12.13 35.11
C LEU A 21 13.47 -12.99 34.54
N GLY A 22 12.47 -13.32 35.34
CA GLY A 22 11.26 -14.03 34.90
C GLY A 22 10.45 -13.23 33.89
N ALA A 23 10.27 -11.93 34.12
CA ALA A 23 9.63 -11.03 33.15
C ALA A 23 10.42 -10.94 31.85
N TYR A 24 11.75 -10.83 31.93
CA TYR A 24 12.63 -10.84 30.73
C TYR A 24 12.51 -12.15 29.95
N LEU A 25 12.59 -13.30 30.63
CA LEU A 25 12.47 -14.63 30.01
C LEU A 25 11.07 -14.84 29.43
N PHE A 26 10.02 -14.36 30.12
CA PHE A 26 8.64 -14.42 29.64
C PHE A 26 8.45 -13.52 28.40
N LEU A 27 8.94 -12.29 28.43
CA LEU A 27 8.92 -11.40 27.28
C LEU A 27 9.74 -11.95 26.12
N LYS A 28 10.90 -12.57 26.40
CA LYS A 28 11.73 -13.24 25.38
C LYS A 28 11.07 -14.49 24.81
N SER A 29 10.35 -15.28 25.63
CA SER A 29 9.63 -16.49 25.18
C SER A 29 8.32 -16.18 24.47
N LYS A 30 7.70 -15.05 24.82
CA LYS A 30 6.49 -14.51 24.17
C LYS A 30 6.83 -13.44 23.12
N GLY A 31 8.05 -12.92 23.11
CA GLY A 31 8.57 -12.18 21.97
C GLY A 31 8.52 -13.15 20.78
N HIS A 32 7.37 -13.18 20.11
CA HIS A 32 7.36 -13.56 18.71
C HIS A 32 8.51 -12.74 18.13
N ASP A 33 9.50 -13.42 17.58
CA ASP A 33 10.25 -12.85 16.48
C ASP A 33 9.18 -12.46 15.46
N GLY A 34 8.65 -11.25 15.62
CA GLY A 34 7.72 -10.69 14.68
C GLY A 34 8.52 -10.53 13.39
N HIS A 35 8.68 -11.64 12.67
CA HIS A 35 9.14 -11.61 11.31
C HIS A 35 8.12 -10.76 10.57
N ILE A 36 8.42 -9.45 10.49
CA ILE A 36 7.68 -8.53 9.63
C ILE A 36 7.76 -9.14 8.25
N THR A 37 6.71 -9.85 7.87
CA THR A 37 6.60 -10.41 6.53
C THR A 37 6.23 -9.26 5.62
N LEU A 38 7.22 -8.74 4.91
CA LEU A 38 6.99 -7.70 3.91
C LEU A 38 5.98 -8.19 2.87
N PRO A 39 5.09 -7.31 2.39
CA PRO A 39 4.19 -7.66 1.30
C PRO A 39 4.96 -8.20 0.10
N LYS A 40 4.44 -9.27 -0.52
CA LYS A 40 5.06 -9.89 -1.69
C LYS A 40 5.14 -8.90 -2.85
N GLN A 41 6.01 -9.15 -3.81
CA GLN A 41 5.98 -8.51 -5.12
C GLN A 41 5.12 -9.36 -6.07
N TYR A 42 4.34 -8.70 -6.90
CA TYR A 42 3.44 -9.33 -7.86
C TYR A 42 3.90 -9.08 -9.30
N GLY A 43 3.48 -9.95 -10.21
CA GLY A 43 3.82 -9.85 -11.61
C GLY A 43 5.28 -10.23 -11.87
N ILE A 44 5.56 -11.53 -12.00
CA ILE A 44 6.88 -12.01 -12.43
C ILE A 44 7.07 -11.64 -13.90
N ALA A 45 8.11 -10.86 -14.19
CA ALA A 45 8.48 -10.47 -15.57
C ALA A 45 9.43 -11.49 -16.20
N SER A 46 10.47 -11.92 -15.47
CA SER A 46 11.39 -12.98 -15.89
C SER A 46 11.94 -13.75 -14.71
N ILE A 47 12.38 -14.97 -14.97
CA ILE A 47 13.15 -15.78 -14.02
C ILE A 47 14.43 -16.19 -14.75
N ASP A 48 15.56 -15.64 -14.33
CA ASP A 48 16.86 -16.00 -14.83
C ASP A 48 17.54 -17.00 -13.89
N SER A 49 18.21 -18.01 -14.45
CA SER A 49 18.94 -19.00 -13.67
C SER A 49 20.44 -18.88 -13.91
N ASN A 50 21.18 -18.67 -12.83
CA ASN A 50 22.64 -18.62 -12.87
C ASN A 50 23.23 -19.69 -11.96
N ILE A 51 24.38 -20.24 -12.33
CA ILE A 51 25.12 -21.15 -11.45
C ILE A 51 26.20 -20.33 -10.73
N VAL A 52 26.03 -20.17 -9.41
CA VAL A 52 26.99 -19.49 -8.53
C VAL A 52 27.53 -20.53 -7.53
N ASP A 53 28.81 -20.72 -7.48
CA ASP A 53 29.49 -21.73 -6.62
C ASP A 53 28.91 -23.15 -6.75
N GLY A 54 28.57 -23.54 -7.99
CA GLY A 54 28.00 -24.88 -8.29
C GLY A 54 26.53 -25.07 -7.83
N LYS A 55 25.88 -24.03 -7.35
CA LYS A 55 24.45 -24.04 -6.96
C LYS A 55 23.62 -23.23 -7.93
N LEU A 56 22.49 -23.79 -8.31
CA LEU A 56 21.50 -23.07 -9.12
C LEU A 56 20.90 -21.93 -8.29
N GLN A 57 21.12 -20.71 -8.73
CA GLN A 57 20.51 -19.50 -8.16
C GLN A 57 19.49 -18.96 -9.15
N LEU A 58 18.23 -18.82 -8.71
CA LEU A 58 17.16 -18.18 -9.47
C LEU A 58 17.12 -16.70 -9.13
N ASP A 59 17.21 -15.85 -10.14
CA ASP A 59 17.00 -14.40 -10.04
C ASP A 59 15.65 -14.06 -10.66
N THR A 60 14.75 -13.48 -9.87
CA THR A 60 13.39 -13.16 -10.30
C THR A 60 13.27 -11.65 -10.49
N THR A 61 12.96 -11.24 -11.71
CA THR A 61 12.64 -9.85 -12.04
C THR A 61 11.12 -9.68 -12.00
N TYR A 62 10.67 -8.63 -11.32
CA TYR A 62 9.25 -8.33 -11.18
C TYR A 62 8.83 -7.23 -12.15
N HIS A 63 7.53 -7.27 -12.52
CA HIS A 63 6.90 -6.23 -13.32
C HIS A 63 6.98 -4.88 -12.60
N THR A 64 7.32 -3.85 -13.34
CA THR A 64 7.40 -2.48 -12.85
C THR A 64 6.32 -1.66 -13.53
N VAL A 65 5.43 -1.07 -12.72
CA VAL A 65 4.31 -0.25 -13.21
C VAL A 65 4.85 0.94 -14.02
N ALA A 66 4.43 1.06 -15.27
CA ALA A 66 4.78 2.19 -16.14
C ALA A 66 4.04 3.46 -15.73
N ASP A 67 4.47 4.60 -16.26
CA ASP A 67 3.82 5.88 -15.97
C ASP A 67 2.45 6.00 -16.66
N LEU A 68 1.58 6.83 -16.07
CA LEU A 68 0.31 7.23 -16.66
C LEU A 68 0.18 8.75 -16.58
N LEU A 69 -0.08 9.37 -17.74
CA LEU A 69 -0.39 10.78 -17.83
C LEU A 69 -1.88 11.00 -17.54
N VAL A 70 -2.18 11.85 -16.57
CA VAL A 70 -3.55 12.12 -16.08
C VAL A 70 -3.81 13.61 -15.91
N TYR A 71 -5.08 13.98 -15.89
CA TYR A 71 -5.57 15.31 -15.50
C TYR A 71 -6.12 15.22 -14.07
N SER A 72 -5.54 15.97 -13.15
CA SER A 72 -5.92 15.98 -11.74
C SER A 72 -7.18 16.81 -11.48
N GLN A 73 -7.80 16.63 -10.32
CA GLN A 73 -8.89 17.48 -9.83
C GLN A 73 -8.51 18.96 -9.66
N LEU A 74 -7.22 19.29 -9.68
CA LEU A 74 -6.74 20.68 -9.61
C LEU A 74 -6.50 21.29 -10.99
N GLY A 75 -6.62 20.51 -12.07
CA GLY A 75 -6.40 20.93 -13.43
C GLY A 75 -4.98 20.71 -13.92
N ASP A 76 -4.12 20.12 -13.10
CA ASP A 76 -2.75 19.84 -13.48
C ASP A 76 -2.68 18.59 -14.36
N THR A 77 -1.74 18.57 -15.28
CA THR A 77 -1.36 17.36 -16.02
C THR A 77 -0.19 16.70 -15.30
N LEU A 78 -0.39 15.46 -14.85
CA LEU A 78 0.57 14.74 -14.03
C LEU A 78 1.00 13.43 -14.71
N ALA A 79 2.30 13.20 -14.83
CA ALA A 79 2.87 11.88 -15.04
C ALA A 79 3.04 11.24 -13.66
N LEU A 80 2.17 10.29 -13.30
CA LEU A 80 1.97 9.87 -11.90
C LEU A 80 3.25 9.38 -11.24
N HIS A 81 4.02 8.52 -11.92
CA HIS A 81 5.23 7.95 -11.32
C HIS A 81 6.41 8.92 -11.32
N GLU A 82 6.50 9.81 -12.31
CA GLU A 82 7.53 10.84 -12.29
C GLU A 82 7.24 11.90 -11.22
N THR A 83 5.97 12.35 -11.14
CA THR A 83 5.53 13.35 -10.15
C THR A 83 5.67 12.83 -8.72
N TYR A 84 5.37 11.54 -8.50
CA TYR A 84 5.40 10.91 -7.17
C TYR A 84 6.54 9.91 -7.02
N LYS A 85 7.67 10.17 -7.68
CA LYS A 85 8.86 9.31 -7.60
C LYS A 85 9.30 9.08 -6.16
N GLY A 86 9.60 7.84 -5.85
CA GLY A 86 10.05 7.44 -4.51
C GLY A 86 8.95 7.41 -3.44
N LYS A 87 7.67 7.56 -3.83
CA LYS A 87 6.53 7.47 -2.92
C LYS A 87 5.83 6.11 -3.07
N ILE A 88 5.13 5.72 -2.03
CA ILE A 88 4.18 4.60 -2.04
C ILE A 88 2.88 5.13 -2.62
N LEU A 89 2.30 4.40 -3.58
CA LEU A 89 1.06 4.78 -4.25
C LEU A 89 -0.02 3.74 -3.97
N VAL A 90 -1.23 4.22 -3.64
CA VAL A 90 -2.40 3.36 -3.49
C VAL A 90 -3.42 3.78 -4.53
N TYR A 91 -3.74 2.88 -5.45
CA TYR A 91 -4.69 3.13 -6.54
C TYR A 91 -6.05 2.56 -6.24
N ASN A 92 -7.09 3.26 -6.67
CA ASN A 92 -8.43 2.70 -6.87
C ASN A 92 -9.08 3.33 -8.10
N PHE A 93 -10.16 2.69 -8.57
CA PHE A 93 -10.94 3.14 -9.71
C PHE A 93 -12.36 3.48 -9.27
N PHE A 94 -12.95 4.49 -9.89
CA PHE A 94 -14.28 4.99 -9.56
C PHE A 94 -14.89 5.74 -10.74
N PHE A 95 -16.14 6.16 -10.62
CA PHE A 95 -16.74 7.23 -11.41
C PHE A 95 -17.77 7.97 -10.56
N THR A 96 -17.95 9.27 -10.81
CA THR A 96 -18.68 10.15 -9.89
C THR A 96 -20.19 9.89 -9.89
N SER A 97 -20.75 9.38 -10.99
CA SER A 97 -22.17 9.05 -11.13
C SER A 97 -22.55 7.68 -10.53
N CYS A 98 -21.59 6.88 -10.07
CA CYS A 98 -21.84 5.60 -9.41
C CYS A 98 -22.53 5.80 -8.06
N GLN A 99 -23.72 5.19 -7.88
CA GLN A 99 -24.49 5.31 -6.64
C GLN A 99 -24.39 4.08 -5.72
N THR A 100 -23.79 3.01 -6.17
CA THR A 100 -23.77 1.73 -5.47
C THR A 100 -22.46 1.48 -4.73
N ILE A 101 -21.41 1.11 -5.44
CA ILE A 101 -20.13 0.63 -4.84
C ILE A 101 -19.08 1.73 -4.68
N CYS A 102 -19.06 2.77 -5.53
CA CYS A 102 -18.08 3.84 -5.41
C CYS A 102 -18.19 4.64 -4.09
N PRO A 103 -19.38 4.97 -3.56
CA PRO A 103 -19.46 5.67 -2.29
C PRO A 103 -18.84 4.92 -1.11
N PRO A 104 -19.14 3.64 -0.83
CA PRO A 104 -18.47 2.90 0.23
C PRO A 104 -16.97 2.70 -0.05
N LEU A 105 -16.56 2.44 -1.29
CA LEU A 105 -15.17 2.32 -1.69
C LEU A 105 -14.37 3.60 -1.39
N THR A 106 -14.92 4.76 -1.76
CA THR A 106 -14.30 6.06 -1.51
C THR A 106 -14.25 6.39 -0.01
N LYS A 107 -15.29 6.01 0.76
CA LYS A 107 -15.26 6.14 2.23
C LYS A 107 -14.13 5.30 2.85
N ASN A 108 -13.94 4.09 2.39
CA ASN A 108 -12.88 3.21 2.87
C ASN A 108 -11.49 3.74 2.48
N MET A 109 -11.33 4.30 1.27
CA MET A 109 -10.10 5.00 0.88
C MET A 109 -9.84 6.23 1.77
N LYS A 110 -10.89 6.98 2.14
CA LYS A 110 -10.79 8.09 3.10
C LYS A 110 -10.31 7.60 4.48
N LEU A 111 -10.84 6.48 4.97
CA LEU A 111 -10.40 5.88 6.24
C LEU A 111 -8.93 5.44 6.16
N LEU A 112 -8.55 4.78 5.08
CA LEU A 112 -7.17 4.38 4.83
C LEU A 112 -6.23 5.59 4.79
N ASN A 113 -6.62 6.67 4.10
CA ASN A 113 -5.83 7.91 4.05
C ASN A 113 -5.68 8.54 5.45
N LYS A 114 -6.75 8.55 6.27
CA LYS A 114 -6.73 9.09 7.64
C LYS A 114 -5.87 8.28 8.61
N ALA A 115 -5.58 7.02 8.32
CA ALA A 115 -4.72 6.17 9.15
C ALA A 115 -3.25 6.65 9.17
N PHE A 116 -2.87 7.52 8.23
CA PHE A 116 -1.51 8.07 8.13
C PHE A 116 -1.51 9.56 8.42
N LEU A 117 -0.40 10.08 8.95
CA LEU A 117 -0.25 11.49 9.29
C LEU A 117 -0.59 12.39 8.11
N LYS A 118 -1.33 13.46 8.37
CA LYS A 118 -1.81 14.39 7.33
C LYS A 118 -0.67 14.99 6.50
N ASN A 119 0.48 15.21 7.11
CA ASN A 119 1.69 15.78 6.50
C ASN A 119 2.70 14.72 6.03
N ASP A 120 2.34 13.42 6.04
CA ASP A 120 3.21 12.38 5.49
C ASP A 120 3.31 12.55 3.97
N THR A 121 4.50 12.82 3.51
CA THR A 121 4.80 13.02 2.08
C THR A 121 5.20 11.75 1.36
N SER A 122 5.37 10.62 2.07
CA SER A 122 5.87 9.35 1.53
C SER A 122 4.80 8.53 0.83
N ILE A 123 3.52 8.85 1.03
CA ILE A 123 2.38 8.12 0.48
C ILE A 123 1.51 9.05 -0.35
N ARG A 124 0.95 8.54 -1.45
CA ARG A 124 -0.12 9.18 -2.23
C ARG A 124 -1.24 8.19 -2.49
N PHE A 125 -2.46 8.68 -2.45
CA PHE A 125 -3.67 7.95 -2.79
C PHE A 125 -4.15 8.48 -4.14
N ILE A 126 -4.40 7.59 -5.09
CA ILE A 126 -4.73 7.93 -6.47
C ILE A 126 -6.06 7.26 -6.82
N SER A 127 -7.10 8.07 -6.96
CA SER A 127 -8.40 7.62 -7.45
C SER A 127 -8.53 7.98 -8.92
N LEU A 128 -8.63 6.97 -9.80
CA LEU A 128 -8.72 7.13 -11.25
C LEU A 128 -10.17 6.97 -11.70
N SER A 129 -10.73 8.00 -12.31
CA SER A 129 -12.07 7.90 -12.89
C SER A 129 -12.04 7.12 -14.20
N VAL A 130 -12.93 6.14 -14.33
CA VAL A 130 -13.13 5.34 -15.55
C VAL A 130 -14.15 5.96 -16.51
N ASP A 131 -14.72 7.11 -16.16
CA ASP A 131 -15.72 7.85 -16.97
C ASP A 131 -15.24 9.27 -17.33
N PRO A 132 -14.25 9.40 -18.21
CA PRO A 132 -13.67 10.69 -18.55
C PRO A 132 -14.63 11.65 -19.27
N LEU A 133 -15.72 11.14 -19.84
CA LEU A 133 -16.70 11.97 -20.54
C LEU A 133 -17.54 12.81 -19.56
N HIS A 134 -17.86 12.26 -18.41
CA HIS A 134 -18.67 12.93 -17.38
C HIS A 134 -17.81 13.51 -16.25
N ASP A 135 -16.69 12.88 -15.93
CA ASP A 135 -15.83 13.24 -14.81
C ASP A 135 -14.77 14.28 -15.19
N SER A 136 -15.23 15.45 -15.62
CA SER A 136 -14.35 16.59 -15.91
C SER A 136 -13.63 17.08 -14.63
N VAL A 137 -12.56 17.88 -14.79
CA VAL A 137 -11.80 18.46 -13.66
C VAL A 137 -12.68 19.12 -12.60
N PRO A 138 -13.67 19.98 -12.95
CA PRO A 138 -14.55 20.55 -11.95
C PRO A 138 -15.43 19.52 -11.23
N VAL A 139 -15.82 18.44 -11.91
CA VAL A 139 -16.63 17.35 -11.34
C VAL A 139 -15.79 16.56 -10.35
N LEU A 140 -14.56 16.16 -10.73
CA LEU A 140 -13.61 15.50 -9.86
C LEU A 140 -13.29 16.33 -8.61
N ARG A 141 -13.12 17.64 -8.78
CA ARG A 141 -12.87 18.55 -7.66
C ARG A 141 -14.03 18.60 -6.67
N ARG A 142 -15.28 18.67 -7.15
CA ARG A 142 -16.47 18.63 -6.29
C ARG A 142 -16.55 17.29 -5.54
N TYR A 143 -16.30 16.18 -6.24
CA TYR A 143 -16.30 14.85 -5.64
C TYR A 143 -15.21 14.73 -4.56
N ALA A 144 -13.99 15.15 -4.83
CA ALA A 144 -12.91 15.18 -3.86
C ALA A 144 -13.27 16.00 -2.60
N ASN A 145 -13.86 17.19 -2.79
CA ASN A 145 -14.31 18.04 -1.70
C ASN A 145 -15.44 17.42 -0.86
N GLN A 146 -16.37 16.70 -1.49
CA GLN A 146 -17.43 15.96 -0.80
C GLN A 146 -16.88 14.93 0.19
N TYR A 147 -15.74 14.31 -0.14
CA TYR A 147 -15.05 13.37 0.73
C TYR A 147 -13.98 14.03 1.62
N GLU A 148 -13.88 15.36 1.63
CA GLU A 148 -12.88 16.12 2.40
C GLU A 148 -11.43 15.66 2.10
N ALA A 149 -11.16 15.39 0.83
CA ALA A 149 -9.85 14.91 0.42
C ALA A 149 -8.78 15.99 0.65
N ASN A 150 -7.65 15.58 1.22
CA ASN A 150 -6.46 16.42 1.21
C ASN A 150 -5.84 16.36 -0.20
N HIS A 151 -5.97 17.43 -0.97
CA HIS A 151 -5.52 17.48 -2.37
C HIS A 151 -4.02 17.24 -2.57
N ASP A 152 -3.19 17.49 -1.55
CA ASP A 152 -1.76 17.19 -1.62
C ASP A 152 -1.45 15.70 -1.47
N LYS A 153 -2.37 14.94 -0.89
CA LYS A 153 -2.16 13.54 -0.53
C LYS A 153 -3.07 12.59 -1.28
N TRP A 154 -4.26 13.03 -1.65
CA TRP A 154 -5.27 12.23 -2.34
C TRP A 154 -5.68 12.88 -3.66
N ILE A 155 -5.26 12.27 -4.75
CA ILE A 155 -5.43 12.75 -6.10
C ILE A 155 -6.62 12.03 -6.74
N PHE A 156 -7.56 12.80 -7.24
CA PHE A 156 -8.63 12.34 -8.11
C PHE A 156 -8.29 12.76 -9.53
N ALA A 157 -8.16 11.82 -10.42
CA ALA A 157 -7.67 12.10 -11.76
C ALA A 157 -8.42 11.30 -12.81
N THR A 158 -8.31 11.77 -14.05
CA THR A 158 -8.83 11.09 -15.22
C THR A 158 -7.84 11.17 -16.38
N ALA A 159 -8.02 10.31 -17.37
CA ALA A 159 -7.31 10.33 -18.66
C ALA A 159 -8.26 9.77 -19.72
N SER A 160 -7.76 9.48 -20.94
CA SER A 160 -8.61 8.77 -21.90
C SER A 160 -9.09 7.43 -21.32
N LYS A 161 -10.32 7.03 -21.64
CA LYS A 161 -10.89 5.74 -21.18
C LYS A 161 -9.92 4.60 -21.50
N LYS A 162 -9.41 4.57 -22.74
CA LYS A 162 -8.45 3.55 -23.16
C LYS A 162 -7.18 3.55 -22.30
N SER A 163 -6.59 4.72 -22.03
CA SER A 163 -5.36 4.80 -21.22
C SER A 163 -5.56 4.28 -19.79
N ILE A 164 -6.72 4.57 -19.16
CA ILE A 164 -7.04 4.12 -17.81
C ILE A 164 -7.25 2.60 -17.79
N TYR A 165 -7.98 2.04 -18.78
CA TYR A 165 -8.23 0.60 -18.86
C TYR A 165 -6.94 -0.19 -19.18
N ASP A 166 -6.11 0.33 -20.08
CA ASP A 166 -4.81 -0.26 -20.40
C ASP A 166 -3.89 -0.23 -19.17
N PHE A 167 -3.89 0.87 -18.43
CA PHE A 167 -3.12 1.00 -17.20
C PHE A 167 -3.61 0.01 -16.13
N ALA A 168 -4.91 -0.09 -15.90
CA ALA A 168 -5.48 -1.02 -14.95
C ALA A 168 -5.14 -2.48 -15.31
N ARG A 169 -5.29 -2.85 -16.58
CA ARG A 169 -5.11 -4.23 -17.06
C ARG A 169 -3.63 -4.62 -17.17
N TYR A 170 -2.83 -3.78 -17.83
CA TYR A 170 -1.47 -4.16 -18.20
C TYR A 170 -0.40 -3.62 -17.24
N GLN A 171 -0.68 -2.54 -16.53
CA GLN A 171 0.27 -1.97 -15.59
C GLN A 171 -0.03 -2.37 -14.16
N LEU A 172 -1.28 -2.31 -13.72
CA LEU A 172 -1.68 -2.77 -12.40
C LEU A 172 -2.08 -4.25 -12.36
N LEU A 173 -2.04 -4.95 -13.50
CA LEU A 173 -2.31 -6.38 -13.66
C LEU A 173 -3.65 -6.80 -13.05
N LEU A 174 -4.66 -5.95 -13.18
CA LEU A 174 -6.00 -6.27 -12.72
C LEU A 174 -6.71 -7.17 -13.73
N ASP A 175 -7.33 -8.22 -13.23
CA ASP A 175 -8.16 -9.11 -14.04
C ASP A 175 -9.50 -8.42 -14.31
N LEU A 176 -9.52 -7.68 -15.42
CA LEU A 176 -10.71 -6.98 -15.89
C LEU A 176 -11.28 -7.75 -17.06
N PRO A 177 -12.59 -8.08 -17.07
CA PRO A 177 -13.25 -8.67 -18.23
C PRO A 177 -12.98 -7.79 -19.46
N GLN A 178 -12.90 -8.41 -20.62
CA GLN A 178 -12.88 -7.66 -21.86
C GLN A 178 -14.28 -7.05 -22.03
N GLY A 179 -14.38 -5.75 -21.79
CA GLY A 179 -15.60 -5.02 -22.12
C GLY A 179 -15.80 -5.00 -23.63
N ASN A 180 -17.05 -4.90 -24.06
CA ASN A 180 -17.41 -4.73 -25.47
C ASN A 180 -17.00 -3.35 -26.03
N GLY A 181 -16.38 -2.49 -25.21
CA GLY A 181 -15.87 -1.15 -25.60
C GLY A 181 -16.94 -0.07 -25.66
N ASP A 182 -18.18 -0.37 -25.27
CA ASP A 182 -19.26 0.61 -25.21
C ASP A 182 -18.99 1.71 -24.18
N GLU A 183 -19.50 2.91 -24.43
CA GLU A 183 -19.37 4.07 -23.52
C GLU A 183 -19.94 3.77 -22.12
N GLN A 184 -20.91 2.87 -22.02
CA GLN A 184 -21.58 2.47 -20.79
C GLN A 184 -20.93 1.27 -20.08
N ASP A 185 -19.88 0.71 -20.65
CA ASP A 185 -19.15 -0.42 -20.05
C ASP A 185 -18.15 0.10 -19.00
N PHE A 186 -18.65 0.29 -17.79
CA PHE A 186 -17.85 0.74 -16.65
C PHE A 186 -17.38 -0.46 -15.82
N ILE A 187 -16.28 -1.06 -16.25
CA ILE A 187 -15.61 -2.07 -15.44
C ILE A 187 -14.69 -1.34 -14.46
N HIS A 188 -15.10 -1.32 -13.20
CA HIS A 188 -14.27 -0.76 -12.14
C HIS A 188 -13.99 -1.85 -11.10
N PRO A 189 -12.73 -2.15 -10.84
CA PRO A 189 -12.36 -3.09 -9.80
C PRO A 189 -12.64 -2.49 -8.43
N GLU A 190 -13.21 -3.30 -7.53
CA GLU A 190 -13.43 -2.94 -6.13
C GLU A 190 -12.13 -2.99 -5.31
N GLN A 191 -11.00 -3.07 -5.99
CA GLN A 191 -9.70 -3.31 -5.38
C GLN A 191 -8.91 -2.03 -5.18
N PHE A 192 -8.21 -1.97 -4.04
CA PHE A 192 -7.07 -1.08 -3.86
C PHE A 192 -5.81 -1.82 -4.31
N VAL A 193 -4.97 -1.13 -5.07
CA VAL A 193 -3.68 -1.66 -5.53
C VAL A 193 -2.55 -0.87 -4.86
N LEU A 194 -1.72 -1.58 -4.11
CA LEU A 194 -0.56 -1.00 -3.42
C LEU A 194 0.68 -1.13 -4.29
N VAL A 195 1.33 -0.02 -4.58
CA VAL A 195 2.56 0.08 -5.37
C VAL A 195 3.64 0.76 -4.53
N ASP A 196 4.82 0.15 -4.45
CA ASP A 196 5.92 0.67 -3.68
C ASP A 196 6.70 1.80 -4.39
N LYS A 197 7.65 2.40 -3.69
CA LYS A 197 8.52 3.47 -4.19
C LYS A 197 9.39 3.09 -5.40
N TYR A 198 9.51 1.79 -5.70
CA TYR A 198 10.23 1.25 -6.86
C TYR A 198 9.29 0.85 -7.99
N ARG A 199 7.99 1.14 -7.86
CA ARG A 199 6.92 0.82 -8.81
C ARG A 199 6.59 -0.67 -8.90
N ASN A 200 6.93 -1.47 -7.90
CA ASN A 200 6.47 -2.86 -7.83
C ASN A 200 5.10 -2.93 -7.16
N ILE A 201 4.24 -3.77 -7.70
CA ILE A 201 2.95 -4.07 -7.06
C ILE A 201 3.20 -4.92 -5.82
N ARG A 202 2.67 -4.49 -4.67
CA ARG A 202 2.89 -5.12 -3.36
C ARG A 202 1.63 -5.74 -2.77
N GLY A 203 0.47 -5.44 -3.31
CA GLY A 203 -0.77 -6.04 -2.85
C GLY A 203 -2.01 -5.58 -3.58
N TYR A 204 -3.03 -6.43 -3.50
CA TYR A 204 -4.40 -6.19 -3.93
C TYR A 204 -5.33 -6.42 -2.74
N TYR A 205 -6.23 -5.48 -2.51
CA TYR A 205 -7.11 -5.51 -1.35
C TYR A 205 -8.54 -5.19 -1.77
N ASN A 206 -9.50 -5.96 -1.33
CA ASN A 206 -10.89 -5.62 -1.53
C ASN A 206 -11.22 -4.34 -0.75
N GLY A 207 -11.44 -3.23 -1.46
CA GLY A 207 -11.71 -1.94 -0.85
C GLY A 207 -13.09 -1.83 -0.17
N LEU A 208 -13.97 -2.82 -0.33
CA LEU A 208 -15.24 -2.93 0.37
C LEU A 208 -15.16 -3.77 1.66
N ASP A 209 -14.08 -4.56 1.84
CA ASP A 209 -13.85 -5.34 3.05
C ASP A 209 -12.96 -4.57 4.03
N SER A 210 -13.50 -4.28 5.21
CA SER A 210 -12.78 -3.57 6.28
C SER A 210 -11.52 -4.29 6.76
N ASN A 211 -11.47 -5.63 6.72
CA ASN A 211 -10.29 -6.39 7.08
C ASN A 211 -9.18 -6.22 6.03
N ASP A 212 -9.53 -6.24 4.75
CA ASP A 212 -8.59 -6.00 3.66
C ASP A 212 -8.07 -4.56 3.65
N VAL A 213 -8.94 -3.58 3.93
CA VAL A 213 -8.54 -2.17 4.08
C VAL A 213 -7.56 -2.00 5.25
N ARG A 214 -7.79 -2.69 6.39
CA ARG A 214 -6.85 -2.70 7.52
C ARG A 214 -5.52 -3.36 7.13
N ARG A 215 -5.55 -4.51 6.46
CA ARG A 215 -4.36 -5.19 5.96
C ARG A 215 -3.56 -4.29 5.00
N CYS A 216 -4.24 -3.54 4.12
CA CYS A 216 -3.60 -2.54 3.27
C CYS A 216 -2.86 -1.47 4.10
N ALA A 217 -3.48 -0.97 5.18
CA ALA A 217 -2.82 0.00 6.07
C ALA A 217 -1.57 -0.60 6.77
N GLU A 218 -1.65 -1.83 7.22
CA GLU A 218 -0.51 -2.55 7.83
C GLU A 218 0.63 -2.73 6.82
N ASP A 219 0.32 -3.14 5.60
CA ASP A 219 1.30 -3.35 4.54
C ASP A 219 1.96 -2.02 4.10
N ILE A 220 1.20 -0.92 4.02
CA ILE A 220 1.77 0.42 3.81
C ILE A 220 2.75 0.77 4.93
N ALA A 221 2.37 0.53 6.20
CA ALA A 221 3.25 0.80 7.34
C ALA A 221 4.55 -0.02 7.27
N TYR A 222 4.48 -1.27 6.84
CA TYR A 222 5.67 -2.09 6.62
C TYR A 222 6.56 -1.56 5.50
N LEU A 223 5.97 -1.09 4.39
CA LEU A 223 6.74 -0.50 3.29
C LEU A 223 7.43 0.82 3.69
N LEU A 224 6.84 1.60 4.59
CA LEU A 224 7.46 2.83 5.11
C LEU A 224 8.73 2.55 5.90
N VAL A 225 8.79 1.42 6.61
CA VAL A 225 9.97 1.03 7.42
C VAL A 225 10.90 0.07 6.67
N GLU A 226 10.51 -0.38 5.48
CA GLU A 226 11.35 -1.24 4.65
C GLU A 226 12.65 -0.53 4.28
N LYS A 227 13.75 -0.94 4.92
CA LYS A 227 15.09 -0.43 4.60
C LYS A 227 15.48 -0.87 3.19
N ASN A 228 16.24 -0.02 2.50
CA ASN A 228 16.73 -0.26 1.14
C ASN A 228 17.75 -1.44 1.09
N LYS A 229 17.33 -2.63 1.49
CA LYS A 229 18.20 -3.83 1.45
C LYS A 229 18.64 -4.24 0.04
N ILE A 230 17.96 -3.73 -0.99
CA ILE A 230 18.20 -4.14 -2.38
C ILE A 230 19.46 -3.50 -2.98
N HIS A 231 19.92 -2.34 -2.48
CA HIS A 231 21.11 -1.68 -3.02
C HIS A 231 22.44 -2.14 -2.41
N GLU A 232 22.44 -2.82 -1.27
CA GLU A 232 23.69 -3.29 -0.65
C GLU A 232 24.23 -4.57 -1.30
N LYS A 233 23.40 -5.40 -1.94
CA LYS A 233 23.86 -6.62 -2.63
C LYS A 233 24.53 -6.38 -3.99
N LYS A 234 24.43 -5.20 -4.59
CA LYS A 234 25.09 -4.85 -5.87
C LYS A 234 26.46 -4.17 -5.70
N LYS A 235 26.95 -4.00 -4.47
CA LYS A 235 28.27 -3.37 -4.18
C LYS A 235 29.27 -4.32 -3.52
N ARG A 236 29.03 -5.63 -3.57
CA ARG A 236 30.04 -6.62 -3.16
C ARG A 236 30.38 -7.54 -4.30
#